data_c05556e75e03e6e87ed2efd9d18116ba
#
_entry.id   c05556e75e03e6e87ed2efd9d18116ba
#
_cell.length_a   1.000
_cell.length_b   1.000
_cell.length_c   1.000
_cell.angle_alpha   90.00
_cell.angle_beta   90.00
_cell.angle_gamma   90.00
#
_symmetry.space_group_name_H-M   'P 1'
#
loop_
_entity.id
_entity.type
_entity.pdbx_description
1 polymer ?
#
loop_
_entity_poly.entity_id
_entity_poly.type
_entity_poly.pdbx_seq_one_letter_code
_entity_poly.pdbx_strand_id
1 'polypeptide(L)'
;FIAQQSLNQEKLESSTVVPNIKPANHALYSQYPQQVMMENLWALQSTLDIEKLLSIYASEINQHINIDGIAFKNDQTQKHWGQTEQYQCSFKLVIDGNFLGTLKYSRKIAFTDSESKDLESRLCVLVYPLRNAIDYFNAMQLAYTDALTGIKNRTAMNESLDREVSLAQR
;
A
#
# COMPACT_ATOMS: atom_id res chain seq x y z
N PHE A 1 -4.93 4.42 -50.41
CA PHE A 1 -5.88 4.36 -49.26
C PHE A 1 -5.38 3.30 -48.30
N ILE A 2 -4.60 3.71 -47.33
CA ILE A 2 -4.11 2.84 -46.23
C ILE A 2 -4.93 3.17 -45.04
N ALA A 3 -5.78 2.23 -44.62
CA ALA A 3 -6.53 2.29 -43.38
C ALA A 3 -5.55 2.13 -42.20
N GLN A 4 -5.39 3.20 -41.43
CA GLN A 4 -4.77 3.11 -40.11
C GLN A 4 -5.68 2.32 -39.18
N GLN A 5 -5.34 1.07 -38.92
CA GLN A 5 -5.86 0.36 -37.76
C GLN A 5 -5.14 0.90 -36.53
N SER A 6 -5.82 1.79 -35.82
CA SER A 6 -5.47 2.13 -34.44
C SER A 6 -5.77 0.89 -33.58
N LEU A 7 -4.74 0.12 -33.25
CA LEU A 7 -4.80 -0.84 -32.16
C LEU A 7 -4.92 -0.04 -30.86
N ASN A 8 -6.13 0.15 -30.40
CA ASN A 8 -6.41 0.41 -28.99
C ASN A 8 -5.99 -0.84 -28.23
N GLN A 9 -4.76 -0.86 -27.71
CA GLN A 9 -4.41 -1.76 -26.63
C GLN A 9 -5.21 -1.28 -25.41
N GLU A 10 -6.38 -1.89 -25.21
CA GLU A 10 -7.09 -1.81 -23.95
C GLU A 10 -6.13 -2.18 -22.83
N LYS A 11 -5.83 -1.20 -21.96
CA LYS A 11 -5.24 -1.43 -20.67
C LYS A 11 -6.06 -2.53 -19.99
N LEU A 12 -5.53 -3.73 -19.92
CA LEU A 12 -6.09 -4.78 -19.08
C LEU A 12 -5.88 -4.35 -17.62
N GLU A 13 -6.78 -3.55 -17.11
CA GLU A 13 -6.95 -3.38 -15.67
C GLU A 13 -7.58 -4.68 -15.16
N SER A 14 -6.77 -5.67 -14.85
CA SER A 14 -7.23 -6.82 -14.07
C SER A 14 -7.46 -6.34 -12.64
N SER A 15 -8.65 -5.78 -12.39
CA SER A 15 -9.09 -5.43 -11.05
C SER A 15 -9.56 -6.70 -10.35
N THR A 16 -8.63 -7.44 -9.75
CA THR A 16 -8.97 -8.59 -8.92
C THR A 16 -9.42 -8.09 -7.54
N VAL A 17 -10.63 -8.46 -7.15
CA VAL A 17 -11.10 -8.26 -5.77
C VAL A 17 -10.45 -9.35 -4.93
N VAL A 18 -9.58 -8.98 -4.02
CA VAL A 18 -9.01 -9.94 -3.06
C VAL A 18 -10.16 -10.47 -2.20
N PRO A 19 -10.42 -11.78 -2.17
CA PRO A 19 -11.45 -12.33 -1.32
C PRO A 19 -11.18 -11.98 0.13
N ASN A 20 -12.25 -11.76 0.91
CA ASN A 20 -12.22 -11.37 2.31
C ASN A 20 -11.15 -12.15 3.10
N ILE A 21 -10.05 -11.50 3.45
CA ILE A 21 -8.92 -12.13 4.13
C ILE A 21 -9.33 -12.34 5.58
N LYS A 22 -9.75 -13.56 5.91
CA LYS A 22 -10.01 -13.97 7.31
C LYS A 22 -8.69 -14.26 8.00
N PRO A 23 -8.52 -13.88 9.29
CA PRO A 23 -7.28 -14.09 10.04
C PRO A 23 -6.87 -15.56 10.22
N ALA A 24 -7.71 -16.50 9.85
CA ALA A 24 -7.54 -17.93 10.10
C ALA A 24 -7.11 -18.77 8.89
N ASN A 25 -6.74 -18.20 7.76
CA ASN A 25 -6.25 -19.01 6.63
C ASN A 25 -4.77 -19.39 6.83
N HIS A 26 -4.52 -20.25 7.83
CA HIS A 26 -3.24 -20.94 8.05
C HIS A 26 -2.72 -21.64 6.76
N ALA A 27 -3.60 -21.98 5.83
CA ALA A 27 -3.25 -22.60 4.54
C ALA A 27 -2.49 -21.67 3.58
N LEU A 28 -2.70 -20.36 3.64
CA LEU A 28 -1.95 -19.39 2.83
C LEU A 28 -0.53 -19.18 3.36
N TYR A 29 -0.33 -19.39 4.67
CA TYR A 29 0.98 -19.25 5.31
C TYR A 29 1.86 -20.49 5.17
N SER A 30 1.30 -21.64 4.83
CA SER A 30 2.04 -22.92 4.74
C SER A 30 2.99 -23.01 3.53
N GLN A 31 2.90 -22.10 2.57
CA GLN A 31 3.74 -22.10 1.36
C GLN A 31 5.07 -21.34 1.53
N TYR A 32 5.23 -20.59 2.64
CA TYR A 32 6.43 -19.82 2.92
C TYR A 32 7.28 -20.46 4.02
N PRO A 33 8.61 -20.40 3.92
CA PRO A 33 9.48 -20.76 5.04
C PRO A 33 9.11 -19.87 6.25
N GLN A 34 8.66 -20.48 7.34
CA GLN A 34 8.12 -19.79 8.52
C GLN A 34 9.06 -18.70 9.05
N GLN A 35 10.37 -18.88 8.91
CA GLN A 35 11.38 -17.98 9.44
C GLN A 35 11.47 -16.67 8.63
N VAL A 36 11.47 -16.73 7.31
CA VAL A 36 11.48 -15.56 6.42
C VAL A 36 10.19 -14.75 6.55
N MET A 37 9.07 -15.44 6.69
CA MET A 37 7.77 -14.81 6.92
C MET A 37 7.71 -14.06 8.24
N MET A 38 8.31 -14.59 9.31
CA MET A 38 8.33 -13.97 10.63
C MET A 38 9.15 -12.67 10.63
N GLU A 39 10.34 -12.67 10.05
CA GLU A 39 11.22 -11.49 9.98
C GLU A 39 10.56 -10.34 9.22
N ASN A 40 9.92 -10.63 8.08
CA ASN A 40 9.24 -9.64 7.27
C ASN A 40 7.97 -9.09 7.93
N LEU A 41 7.22 -9.95 8.63
CA LEU A 41 6.06 -9.53 9.40
C LEU A 41 6.46 -8.58 10.53
N TRP A 42 7.56 -8.85 11.25
CA TRP A 42 8.09 -7.95 12.28
C TRP A 42 8.45 -6.58 11.70
N ALA A 43 9.13 -6.54 10.56
CA ALA A 43 9.51 -5.30 9.90
C ALA A 43 8.28 -4.47 9.49
N LEU A 44 7.24 -5.11 8.94
CA LEU A 44 5.99 -4.45 8.57
C LEU A 44 5.19 -3.94 9.79
N GLN A 45 5.26 -4.64 10.92
CA GLN A 45 4.62 -4.22 12.16
C GLN A 45 5.39 -3.14 12.94
N SER A 46 6.64 -2.88 12.57
CA SER A 46 7.50 -1.90 13.26
C SER A 46 7.17 -0.45 12.95
N THR A 47 6.28 -0.18 11.99
CA THR A 47 5.95 1.18 11.54
C THR A 47 4.46 1.38 11.36
N LEU A 48 3.99 2.60 11.66
CA LEU A 48 2.65 3.09 11.37
C LEU A 48 2.66 4.15 10.24
N ASP A 49 3.81 4.39 9.64
CA ASP A 49 3.96 5.25 8.47
C ASP A 49 3.69 4.43 7.20
N ILE A 50 2.66 4.82 6.43
CA ILE A 50 2.21 4.10 5.24
C ILE A 50 3.31 4.09 4.16
N GLU A 51 4.05 5.18 3.95
CA GLU A 51 5.12 5.23 2.94
C GLU A 51 6.26 4.30 3.30
N LYS A 52 6.68 4.31 4.57
CA LYS A 52 7.71 3.41 5.09
C LYS A 52 7.27 1.95 5.01
N LEU A 53 6.01 1.68 5.33
CA LEU A 53 5.42 0.35 5.22
C LEU A 53 5.43 -0.15 3.77
N LEU A 54 5.03 0.69 2.81
CA LEU A 54 5.09 0.35 1.38
C LEU A 54 6.53 0.12 0.91
N SER A 55 7.50 0.89 1.41
CA SER A 55 8.92 0.71 1.10
C SER A 55 9.47 -0.64 1.59
N ILE A 56 9.15 -1.02 2.83
CA ILE A 56 9.54 -2.32 3.40
C ILE A 56 8.92 -3.45 2.60
N TYR A 57 7.62 -3.34 2.31
CA TYR A 57 6.89 -4.35 1.54
C TYR A 57 7.40 -4.47 0.10
N ALA A 58 7.71 -3.35 -0.56
CA ALA A 58 8.28 -3.33 -1.90
C ALA A 58 9.65 -4.03 -1.95
N SER A 59 10.48 -3.83 -0.94
CA SER A 59 11.78 -4.48 -0.83
C SER A 59 11.64 -6.00 -0.73
N GLU A 60 10.60 -6.47 -0.03
CA GLU A 60 10.28 -7.89 0.09
C GLU A 60 9.78 -8.45 -1.25
N ILE A 61 8.82 -7.80 -1.89
CA ILE A 61 8.29 -8.21 -3.19
C ILE A 61 9.40 -8.31 -4.23
N ASN A 62 10.32 -7.34 -4.27
CA ASN A 62 11.42 -7.30 -5.24
C ASN A 62 12.42 -8.46 -5.12
N GLN A 63 12.44 -9.20 -4.01
CA GLN A 63 13.23 -10.43 -3.91
C GLN A 63 12.68 -11.56 -4.77
N HIS A 64 11.41 -11.47 -5.18
CA HIS A 64 10.69 -12.53 -5.89
C HIS A 64 10.13 -12.07 -7.24
N ILE A 65 9.56 -10.87 -7.29
CA ILE A 65 8.91 -10.29 -8.46
C ILE A 65 9.41 -8.87 -8.62
N ASN A 66 10.06 -8.58 -9.74
CA ASN A 66 10.53 -7.23 -10.03
C ASN A 66 9.35 -6.28 -10.21
N ILE A 67 9.31 -5.22 -9.40
CA ILE A 67 8.36 -4.11 -9.49
C ILE A 67 9.13 -2.79 -9.47
N ASP A 68 8.67 -1.81 -10.22
CA ASP A 68 9.26 -0.47 -10.24
C ASP A 68 8.54 0.48 -9.29
N GLY A 69 7.30 0.16 -8.90
CA GLY A 69 6.55 0.95 -7.95
C GLY A 69 5.33 0.27 -7.36
N ILE A 70 4.93 0.77 -6.20
CA ILE A 70 3.67 0.44 -5.52
C ILE A 70 2.95 1.75 -5.19
N ALA A 71 1.64 1.79 -5.44
CA ALA A 71 0.79 2.89 -5.03
C ALA A 71 -0.39 2.35 -4.22
N PHE A 72 -0.66 2.96 -3.09
CA PHE A 72 -1.85 2.73 -2.29
C PHE A 72 -2.75 3.97 -2.31
N LYS A 73 -4.04 3.77 -2.50
CA LYS A 73 -5.04 4.84 -2.51
C LYS A 73 -6.32 4.39 -1.82
N ASN A 74 -6.82 5.25 -0.93
CA ASN A 74 -8.19 5.21 -0.41
C ASN A 74 -8.82 6.62 -0.48
N ASP A 75 -9.97 6.83 0.16
CA ASP A 75 -10.70 8.11 0.13
C ASP A 75 -9.95 9.25 0.86
N GLN A 76 -9.05 8.93 1.78
CA GLN A 76 -8.39 9.88 2.67
C GLN A 76 -6.92 10.11 2.34
N THR A 77 -6.26 9.14 1.73
CA THR A 77 -4.81 9.21 1.48
C THR A 77 -4.42 8.51 0.18
N GLN A 78 -3.38 9.04 -0.42
CA GLN A 78 -2.69 8.40 -1.54
C GLN A 78 -1.20 8.44 -1.24
N LYS A 79 -0.58 7.26 -1.19
CA LYS A 79 0.83 7.06 -0.93
C LYS A 79 1.45 6.16 -1.99
N HIS A 80 2.73 6.37 -2.28
CA HIS A 80 3.43 5.57 -3.27
C HIS A 80 4.88 5.33 -2.84
N TRP A 81 5.45 4.28 -3.40
CA TRP A 81 6.86 3.96 -3.38
C TRP A 81 7.31 3.68 -4.82
N GLY A 82 8.52 4.14 -5.20
CA GLY A 82 9.07 3.93 -6.53
C GLY A 82 8.38 4.77 -7.62
N GLN A 83 8.39 4.27 -8.85
CA GLN A 83 7.87 4.97 -10.03
C GLN A 83 6.62 4.28 -10.57
N THR A 84 5.68 5.08 -11.08
CA THR A 84 4.52 4.56 -11.78
C THR A 84 4.90 4.27 -13.23
N GLU A 85 4.77 3.01 -13.64
CA GLU A 85 5.14 2.54 -14.96
C GLU A 85 3.90 2.10 -15.77
N GLN A 86 4.15 1.73 -17.04
CA GLN A 86 3.10 1.46 -18.03
C GLN A 86 2.19 0.29 -17.65
N TYR A 87 2.76 -0.82 -17.19
CA TYR A 87 1.99 -2.02 -16.86
C TYR A 87 1.66 -2.02 -15.38
N GLN A 88 0.38 -2.22 -15.06
CA GLN A 88 -0.12 -2.14 -13.69
C GLN A 88 -0.96 -3.37 -13.35
N CYS A 89 -0.80 -3.84 -12.12
CA CYS A 89 -1.64 -4.86 -11.51
C CYS A 89 -2.30 -4.27 -10.26
N SER A 90 -3.64 -4.31 -10.18
CA SER A 90 -4.41 -3.61 -9.14
C SER A 90 -5.22 -4.58 -8.30
N PHE A 91 -5.20 -4.37 -6.97
CA PHE A 91 -5.95 -5.19 -6.02
C PHE A 91 -6.79 -4.29 -5.10
N LYS A 92 -8.07 -4.64 -4.95
CA LYS A 92 -8.94 -4.03 -3.94
C LYS A 92 -8.76 -4.75 -2.62
N LEU A 93 -8.34 -4.02 -1.60
CA LEU A 93 -8.10 -4.57 -0.27
C LEU A 93 -9.38 -4.46 0.57
N VAL A 94 -9.87 -5.61 1.03
CA VAL A 94 -11.08 -5.71 1.87
C VAL A 94 -10.78 -6.60 3.07
N ILE A 95 -11.06 -6.12 4.28
CA ILE A 95 -10.96 -6.90 5.54
C ILE A 95 -12.32 -6.84 6.25
N ASP A 96 -12.84 -8.00 6.62
CA ASP A 96 -14.10 -8.13 7.37
C ASP A 96 -15.26 -7.33 6.74
N GLY A 97 -15.30 -7.29 5.40
CA GLY A 97 -16.27 -6.54 4.62
C GLY A 97 -15.99 -5.04 4.47
N ASN A 98 -14.95 -4.52 5.13
CA ASN A 98 -14.55 -3.11 5.07
C ASN A 98 -13.51 -2.89 3.96
N PHE A 99 -13.79 -1.96 3.05
CA PHE A 99 -12.85 -1.55 2.02
C PHE A 99 -11.75 -0.68 2.62
N LEU A 100 -10.49 -1.12 2.52
CA LEU A 100 -9.34 -0.37 2.99
C LEU A 100 -8.79 0.60 1.93
N GLY A 101 -8.86 0.21 0.67
CA GLY A 101 -8.30 0.95 -0.43
C GLY A 101 -7.91 0.05 -1.61
N THR A 102 -7.22 0.63 -2.57
CA THR A 102 -6.67 -0.07 -3.74
C THR A 102 -5.15 0.00 -3.70
N LEU A 103 -4.51 -1.16 -3.84
CA LEU A 103 -3.06 -1.28 -4.03
C LEU A 103 -2.78 -1.56 -5.50
N LYS A 104 -1.83 -0.83 -6.08
CA LYS A 104 -1.38 -0.99 -7.46
C LYS A 104 0.11 -1.26 -7.48
N TYR A 105 0.51 -2.31 -8.17
CA TYR A 105 1.91 -2.54 -8.55
C TYR A 105 2.13 -2.04 -9.96
N SER A 106 3.31 -1.52 -10.25
CA SER A 106 3.67 -1.06 -11.59
C SER A 106 5.09 -1.46 -11.97
N ARG A 107 5.29 -1.74 -13.26
CA ARG A 107 6.61 -2.02 -13.85
C ARG A 107 6.61 -1.79 -15.37
N LYS A 108 7.80 -1.84 -15.98
CA LYS A 108 7.99 -1.63 -17.43
C LYS A 108 7.58 -2.80 -18.32
N ILE A 109 7.43 -3.99 -17.75
CA ILE A 109 7.12 -5.24 -18.47
C ILE A 109 5.76 -5.75 -17.98
N ALA A 110 4.97 -6.36 -18.85
CA ALA A 110 3.66 -6.90 -18.49
C ALA A 110 3.78 -7.97 -17.38
N PHE A 111 2.84 -7.97 -16.44
CA PHE A 111 2.71 -9.01 -15.43
C PHE A 111 2.13 -10.28 -16.07
N THR A 112 2.68 -11.43 -15.73
CA THR A 112 2.08 -12.73 -16.09
C THR A 112 0.96 -13.08 -15.10
N ASP A 113 0.09 -14.02 -15.50
CA ASP A 113 -0.98 -14.50 -14.61
C ASP A 113 -0.42 -15.18 -13.35
N SER A 114 0.73 -15.85 -13.47
CA SER A 114 1.41 -16.48 -12.33
C SER A 114 1.92 -15.45 -11.35
N GLU A 115 2.57 -14.40 -11.84
CA GLU A 115 3.07 -13.29 -10.99
C GLU A 115 1.93 -12.52 -10.33
N SER A 116 0.82 -12.29 -11.05
CA SER A 116 -0.36 -11.64 -10.49
C SER A 116 -0.97 -12.43 -9.33
N LYS A 117 -1.05 -13.77 -9.45
CA LYS A 117 -1.50 -14.65 -8.37
C LYS A 117 -0.52 -14.69 -7.20
N ASP A 118 0.79 -14.66 -7.49
CA ASP A 118 1.80 -14.60 -6.43
C ASP A 118 1.75 -13.26 -5.67
N LEU A 119 1.60 -12.13 -6.38
CA LEU A 119 1.36 -10.82 -5.76
C LEU A 119 0.11 -10.82 -4.89
N GLU A 120 -1.01 -11.40 -5.37
CA GLU A 120 -2.25 -11.52 -4.60
C GLU A 120 -2.03 -12.31 -3.30
N SER A 121 -1.32 -13.44 -3.37
CA SER A 121 -1.06 -14.28 -2.19
C SER A 121 -0.23 -13.56 -1.13
N ARG A 122 0.69 -12.68 -1.54
CA ARG A 122 1.56 -11.90 -0.66
C ARG A 122 0.85 -10.74 0.03
N LEU A 123 -0.31 -10.31 -0.45
CA LEU A 123 -1.10 -9.25 0.20
C LEU A 123 -1.51 -9.60 1.63
N CYS A 124 -1.62 -10.89 1.97
CA CYS A 124 -2.02 -11.32 3.31
C CYS A 124 -1.10 -10.80 4.42
N VAL A 125 0.20 -10.61 4.16
CA VAL A 125 1.14 -10.06 5.15
C VAL A 125 1.08 -8.54 5.26
N LEU A 126 0.66 -7.85 4.20
CA LEU A 126 0.56 -6.38 4.17
C LEU A 126 -0.73 -5.86 4.79
N VAL A 127 -1.85 -6.55 4.58
CA VAL A 127 -3.19 -6.02 4.79
C VAL A 127 -3.44 -5.57 6.24
N TYR A 128 -3.01 -6.35 7.25
CA TYR A 128 -3.20 -5.97 8.65
C TYR A 128 -2.27 -4.84 9.13
N PRO A 129 -0.95 -4.86 8.84
CA PRO A 129 -0.10 -3.71 9.09
C PRO A 129 -0.60 -2.42 8.43
N LEU A 130 -1.08 -2.53 7.18
CA LEU A 130 -1.62 -1.39 6.45
C LEU A 130 -2.90 -0.84 7.09
N ARG A 131 -3.83 -1.71 7.53
CA ARG A 131 -5.01 -1.30 8.28
C ARG A 131 -4.63 -0.54 9.54
N ASN A 132 -3.69 -1.09 10.33
CA ASN A 132 -3.25 -0.44 11.56
C ASN A 132 -2.63 0.95 11.29
N ALA A 133 -1.86 1.08 10.21
CA ALA A 133 -1.28 2.36 9.80
C ALA A 133 -2.35 3.36 9.35
N ILE A 134 -3.40 2.91 8.65
CA ILE A 134 -4.55 3.74 8.25
C ILE A 134 -5.34 4.20 9.48
N ASP A 135 -5.64 3.28 10.39
CA ASP A 135 -6.39 3.59 11.62
C ASP A 135 -5.61 4.60 12.48
N TYR A 136 -4.30 4.43 12.61
CA TYR A 136 -3.43 5.40 13.28
C TYR A 136 -3.45 6.76 12.57
N PHE A 137 -3.31 6.79 11.25
CA PHE A 137 -3.36 8.01 10.46
C PHE A 137 -4.68 8.76 10.68
N ASN A 138 -5.80 8.05 10.66
CA ASN A 138 -7.13 8.62 10.90
C ASN A 138 -7.28 9.17 12.31
N ALA A 139 -6.81 8.43 13.31
CA ALA A 139 -6.83 8.88 14.70
C ALA A 139 -5.98 10.16 14.89
N MET A 140 -4.82 10.23 14.26
CA MET A 140 -3.96 11.42 14.28
C MET A 140 -4.62 12.61 13.56
N GLN A 141 -5.27 12.40 12.42
CA GLN A 141 -6.02 13.47 11.75
C GLN A 141 -7.12 14.05 12.65
N LEU A 142 -7.88 13.19 13.33
CA LEU A 142 -8.91 13.63 14.29
C LEU A 142 -8.30 14.37 15.50
N ALA A 143 -7.15 13.91 16.00
CA ALA A 143 -6.47 14.52 17.15
C ALA A 143 -5.86 15.90 16.81
N TYR A 144 -5.44 16.13 15.57
CA TYR A 144 -4.74 17.36 15.16
C TYR A 144 -5.62 18.36 14.41
N THR A 145 -6.86 18.00 14.11
CA THR A 145 -7.79 18.89 13.39
C THR A 145 -8.92 19.35 14.31
N ASP A 146 -9.22 20.63 14.28
CA ASP A 146 -10.38 21.18 14.98
C ASP A 146 -11.67 20.75 14.27
N ALA A 147 -12.56 20.10 15.01
CA ALA A 147 -13.78 19.51 14.46
C ALA A 147 -14.77 20.53 13.86
N LEU A 148 -14.69 21.81 14.27
CA LEU A 148 -15.60 22.87 13.83
C LEU A 148 -15.08 23.57 12.58
N THR A 149 -13.77 23.82 12.53
CA THR A 149 -13.17 24.67 11.49
C THR A 149 -12.40 23.86 10.43
N GLY A 150 -12.10 22.58 10.69
CA GLY A 150 -11.27 21.75 9.81
C GLY A 150 -9.79 22.19 9.74
N ILE A 151 -9.39 23.16 10.56
CA ILE A 151 -8.03 23.70 10.61
C ILE A 151 -7.22 22.90 11.65
N LYS A 152 -5.90 22.84 11.47
CA LYS A 152 -5.01 22.26 12.49
C LYS A 152 -5.23 22.94 13.84
N ASN A 153 -5.47 22.13 14.87
CA ASN A 153 -5.69 22.65 16.21
C ASN A 153 -4.39 23.20 16.83
N ARG A 154 -4.50 23.81 18.01
CA ARG A 154 -3.38 24.43 18.73
C ARG A 154 -2.23 23.44 19.00
N THR A 155 -2.55 22.19 19.30
CA THR A 155 -1.53 21.14 19.54
C THR A 155 -0.70 20.87 18.29
N ALA A 156 -1.34 20.69 17.15
CA ALA A 156 -0.66 20.49 15.87
C ALA A 156 0.20 21.71 15.45
N MET A 157 -0.26 22.91 15.78
CA MET A 157 0.50 24.14 15.52
C MET A 157 1.76 24.23 16.41
N ASN A 158 1.64 23.95 17.70
CA ASN A 158 2.77 23.99 18.63
C ASN A 158 3.84 22.96 18.25
N GLU A 159 3.47 21.71 17.94
CA GLU A 159 4.42 20.68 17.50
C GLU A 159 5.11 21.05 16.18
N SER A 160 4.40 21.69 15.25
CA SER A 160 5.01 22.19 14.02
C SER A 160 6.03 23.29 14.28
N LEU A 161 5.72 24.23 15.18
CA LEU A 161 6.62 25.31 15.59
C LEU A 161 7.87 24.76 16.29
N ASP A 162 7.70 23.82 17.22
CA ASP A 162 8.83 23.20 17.94
C ASP A 162 9.78 22.46 16.96
N ARG A 163 9.23 21.82 15.93
CA ARG A 163 10.02 21.17 14.89
C ARG A 163 10.82 22.18 14.07
N GLU A 164 10.17 23.26 13.60
CA GLU A 164 10.83 24.31 12.82
C GLU A 164 11.91 25.03 13.64
N VAL A 165 11.66 25.33 14.91
CA VAL A 165 12.65 25.90 15.83
C VAL A 165 13.86 24.95 16.00
N SER A 166 13.60 23.65 16.17
CA SER A 166 14.65 22.64 16.30
C SER A 166 15.50 22.49 15.04
N LEU A 167 14.89 22.67 13.86
CA LEU A 167 15.58 22.66 12.56
C LEU A 167 16.42 23.93 12.35
N ALA A 168 15.91 25.09 12.78
CA ALA A 168 16.60 26.38 12.64
C ALA A 168 17.80 26.54 13.61
N GLN A 169 17.89 25.71 14.66
CA GLN A 169 19.00 25.70 15.63
C GLN A 169 20.14 24.75 15.25
N ARG A 170 20.06 24.05 14.10
CA ARG A 170 21.12 23.19 13.56
C ARG A 170 21.88 23.88 12.44
#